data_b867dea0363e1dfa83742d19ac3eb49b
#
_entry.id   b867dea0363e1dfa83742d19ac3eb49b
#
_cell.length_a   1.000
_cell.length_b   1.000
_cell.length_c   1.000
_cell.angle_alpha   90.00
_cell.angle_beta   90.00
_cell.angle_gamma   90.00
#
_symmetry.space_group_name_H-M   'P 1'
#
loop_
_entity.id
_entity.type
_entity.pdbx_description
1 polymer ?
#
loop_
_entity_poly.entity_id
_entity_poly.type
_entity_poly.pdbx_seq_one_letter_code
_entity_poly.pdbx_strand_id
1 'polypeptide(L)'
;MKFYFLNTCYACPEQYDVYRSNGELCGYIRLRWGTLRADYPNIDGESIYTYNFEDDFKGSFDSEDERKEYLSNIAVEYQKAIIGDIPTNLQDDDAVYEILTDPSELEERLKYV
;
A
#
# COMPACT_ATOMS: atom_id res chain seq x y z
N MET A 1 -3.99 0.75 -12.37
CA MET A 1 -2.68 0.18 -11.99
C MET A 1 -2.86 -0.91 -10.96
N LYS A 2 -2.01 -1.92 -11.03
CA LYS A 2 -1.97 -2.98 -10.04
C LYS A 2 -0.77 -2.81 -9.11
N PHE A 3 -1.01 -3.03 -7.82
CA PHE A 3 0.01 -2.99 -6.78
C PHE A 3 0.09 -4.32 -6.05
N TYR A 4 1.26 -4.62 -5.52
CA TYR A 4 1.43 -5.70 -4.57
C TYR A 4 1.78 -5.10 -3.21
N PHE A 5 0.96 -5.39 -2.21
CA PHE A 5 1.19 -4.98 -0.83
C PHE A 5 1.76 -6.19 -0.08
N LEU A 6 3.07 -6.20 0.09
CA LEU A 6 3.76 -7.29 0.79
C LEU A 6 3.70 -7.03 2.28
N ASN A 7 2.97 -7.87 3.01
CA ASN A 7 2.84 -7.76 4.45
C ASN A 7 4.17 -8.12 5.12
N THR A 8 4.75 -7.18 5.86
CA THR A 8 6.02 -7.35 6.57
C THR A 8 5.84 -7.55 8.07
N CYS A 9 4.68 -7.18 8.61
CA CYS A 9 4.30 -7.40 9.99
C CYS A 9 2.79 -7.40 10.10
N TYR A 10 2.21 -8.35 10.85
CA TYR A 10 0.76 -8.52 10.92
C TYR A 10 0.08 -7.59 11.92
N ALA A 11 0.77 -7.21 12.98
CA ALA A 11 0.14 -6.41 14.01
C ALA A 11 1.19 -5.68 14.85
N CYS A 12 0.81 -4.50 15.32
CA CYS A 12 1.56 -3.67 16.26
C CYS A 12 3.02 -3.38 15.86
N PRO A 13 3.27 -2.88 14.65
CA PRO A 13 2.35 -2.36 13.64
C PRO A 13 1.96 -3.40 12.59
N GLU A 14 0.79 -3.24 11.97
CA GLU A 14 0.47 -3.89 10.70
C GLU A 14 1.11 -3.05 9.60
N GLN A 15 1.98 -3.66 8.78
CA GLN A 15 2.74 -2.89 7.80
C GLN A 15 2.98 -3.67 6.51
N TYR A 16 3.18 -2.91 5.44
CA TYR A 16 3.34 -3.42 4.08
C TYR A 16 4.40 -2.63 3.34
N ASP A 17 5.21 -3.34 2.55
CA ASP A 17 5.97 -2.73 1.47
C ASP A 17 5.10 -2.72 0.22
N VAL A 18 5.14 -1.62 -0.55
CA VAL A 18 4.31 -1.44 -1.72
C VAL A 18 5.14 -1.54 -2.98
N TYR A 19 4.75 -2.46 -3.87
CA TYR A 19 5.42 -2.67 -5.16
C TYR A 19 4.46 -2.40 -6.30
N ARG A 20 4.98 -1.82 -7.37
CA ARG A 20 4.28 -1.74 -8.64
C ARG A 20 4.27 -3.11 -9.30
N SER A 21 3.39 -3.30 -10.29
CA SER A 21 3.31 -4.58 -11.01
C SER A 21 4.60 -4.94 -11.77
N ASN A 22 5.48 -3.98 -12.01
CA ASN A 22 6.80 -4.22 -12.61
C ASN A 22 7.87 -4.63 -11.58
N GLY A 23 7.52 -4.74 -10.29
CA GLY A 23 8.43 -5.11 -9.22
C GLY A 23 9.16 -3.95 -8.56
N GLU A 24 8.95 -2.72 -9.01
CA GLU A 24 9.57 -1.54 -8.40
C GLU A 24 8.93 -1.23 -7.05
N LEU A 25 9.77 -1.13 -6.01
CA LEU A 25 9.32 -0.67 -4.69
C LEU A 25 8.92 0.80 -4.80
N CYS A 26 7.69 1.13 -4.41
CA CYS A 26 7.18 2.49 -4.54
C CYS A 26 6.53 3.02 -3.27
N GLY A 27 6.54 2.28 -2.17
CA GLY A 27 5.94 2.82 -0.97
C GLY A 27 5.98 1.92 0.25
N TYR A 28 5.41 2.46 1.32
CA TYR A 28 5.37 1.81 2.62
C TYR A 28 4.07 2.20 3.33
N ILE A 29 3.38 1.22 3.91
CA ILE A 29 2.13 1.42 4.65
C ILE A 29 2.33 0.92 6.07
N ARG A 30 1.91 1.72 7.06
CA ARG A 30 1.99 1.33 8.46
C ARG A 30 0.77 1.80 9.25
N LEU A 31 0.19 0.90 10.02
CA LEU A 31 -0.82 1.20 11.02
C LEU A 31 -0.21 1.00 12.40
N ARG A 32 0.03 2.09 13.12
CA ARG A 32 0.65 2.08 14.43
C ARG A 32 0.18 3.27 15.27
N TRP A 33 -0.06 3.03 16.55
CA TRP A 33 -0.49 4.07 17.49
C TRP A 33 -1.72 4.83 16.99
N GLY A 34 -2.67 4.09 16.40
CA GLY A 34 -3.92 4.65 15.90
C GLY A 34 -3.78 5.44 14.59
N THR A 35 -2.60 5.55 14.02
CA THR A 35 -2.38 6.27 12.77
C THR A 35 -2.04 5.30 11.63
N LEU A 36 -2.84 5.36 10.57
CA LEU A 36 -2.57 4.68 9.30
C LEU A 36 -1.91 5.68 8.36
N ARG A 37 -0.73 5.33 7.85
CA ARG A 37 0.05 6.21 6.98
C ARG A 37 0.58 5.43 5.79
N ALA A 38 0.54 6.06 4.62
CA ALA A 38 1.17 5.54 3.40
C ALA A 38 2.16 6.56 2.88
N ASP A 39 3.40 6.13 2.67
CA ASP A 39 4.51 6.97 2.19
C ASP A 39 4.86 6.62 0.74
N TYR A 40 5.30 7.61 -0.03
CA TYR A 40 5.68 7.49 -1.42
C TYR A 40 6.90 8.39 -1.68
N PRO A 41 7.94 7.97 -2.40
CA PRO A 41 8.06 6.69 -3.13
C PRO A 41 8.65 5.54 -2.30
N ASN A 42 8.92 5.75 -1.02
CA ASN A 42 9.49 4.75 -0.12
C ASN A 42 9.20 5.11 1.33
N ILE A 43 9.71 4.31 2.26
CA ILE A 43 9.64 4.63 3.69
C ILE A 43 10.30 5.99 3.94
N ASP A 44 9.66 6.81 4.78
CA ASP A 44 10.07 8.20 5.08
C ASP A 44 9.99 9.15 3.88
N GLY A 45 9.34 8.74 2.80
CA GLY A 45 8.97 9.62 1.72
C GLY A 45 7.82 10.53 2.13
N GLU A 46 7.21 11.20 1.16
CA GLU A 46 6.05 12.03 1.41
C GLU A 46 4.85 11.16 1.81
N SER A 47 4.14 11.54 2.88
CA SER A 47 2.91 10.86 3.27
C SER A 47 1.79 11.27 2.31
N ILE A 48 1.33 10.32 1.50
CA ILE A 48 0.26 10.55 0.52
C ILE A 48 -1.11 10.17 1.08
N TYR A 49 -1.16 9.51 2.22
CA TYR A 49 -2.39 9.14 2.90
C TYR A 49 -2.14 9.06 4.40
N THR A 50 -3.03 9.65 5.20
CA THR A 50 -2.99 9.59 6.65
C THR A 50 -4.41 9.51 7.18
N TYR A 51 -4.66 8.58 8.09
CA TYR A 51 -5.93 8.47 8.79
C TYR A 51 -5.68 8.18 10.27
N ASN A 52 -6.33 8.93 11.15
CA ASN A 52 -6.23 8.76 12.59
C ASN A 52 -7.50 8.08 13.11
N PHE A 53 -7.34 6.88 13.68
CA PHE A 53 -8.43 6.16 14.30
C PHE A 53 -8.67 6.70 15.71
N GLU A 54 -9.88 6.49 16.25
CA GLU A 54 -10.22 6.89 17.61
C GLU A 54 -9.41 6.14 18.67
N ASP A 55 -9.07 4.88 18.40
CA ASP A 55 -8.23 4.06 19.28
C ASP A 55 -6.76 4.39 19.06
N ASP A 56 -6.15 5.12 20.00
CA ASP A 56 -4.75 5.55 19.95
C ASP A 56 -3.75 4.38 19.99
N PHE A 57 -4.21 3.19 20.35
CA PHE A 57 -3.35 1.99 20.43
C PHE A 57 -3.54 1.04 19.25
N LYS A 58 -4.41 1.40 18.29
CA LYS A 58 -4.68 0.55 17.14
C LYS A 58 -3.41 0.33 16.31
N GLY A 59 -3.02 -0.94 16.18
CA GLY A 59 -1.83 -1.35 15.44
C GLY A 59 -2.13 -2.39 14.38
N SER A 60 -3.41 -2.73 14.18
CA SER A 60 -3.86 -3.64 13.12
C SER A 60 -5.33 -3.36 12.80
N PHE A 61 -5.77 -3.77 11.61
CA PHE A 61 -7.19 -3.67 11.26
C PHE A 61 -8.01 -4.70 12.02
N ASP A 62 -9.24 -4.34 12.38
CA ASP A 62 -10.12 -5.19 13.19
C ASP A 62 -10.80 -6.30 12.37
N SER A 63 -10.90 -6.11 11.05
CA SER A 63 -11.57 -7.06 10.17
C SER A 63 -10.99 -6.99 8.75
N GLU A 64 -11.29 -8.01 7.95
CA GLU A 64 -10.92 -8.02 6.53
C GLU A 64 -11.66 -6.91 5.76
N ASP A 65 -12.90 -6.60 6.15
CA ASP A 65 -13.69 -5.53 5.52
C ASP A 65 -13.06 -4.17 5.78
N GLU A 66 -12.62 -3.91 7.02
CA GLU A 66 -11.93 -2.68 7.37
C GLU A 66 -10.61 -2.56 6.60
N ARG A 67 -9.82 -3.63 6.58
CA ARG A 67 -8.55 -3.67 5.84
C ARG A 67 -8.77 -3.36 4.38
N LYS A 68 -9.76 -3.99 3.76
CA LYS A 68 -10.09 -3.79 2.35
C LYS A 68 -10.49 -2.34 2.06
N GLU A 69 -11.29 -1.74 2.93
CA GLU A 69 -11.72 -0.35 2.76
C GLU A 69 -10.53 0.60 2.70
N TYR A 70 -9.65 0.54 3.70
CA TYR A 70 -8.52 1.47 3.80
C TYR A 70 -7.42 1.18 2.79
N LEU A 71 -7.09 -0.08 2.55
CA LEU A 71 -6.06 -0.42 1.57
C LEU A 71 -6.51 -0.11 0.15
N SER A 72 -7.80 -0.21 -0.15
CA SER A 72 -8.35 0.21 -1.44
C SER A 72 -8.19 1.72 -1.65
N ASN A 73 -8.47 2.51 -0.61
CA ASN A 73 -8.27 3.96 -0.66
C ASN A 73 -6.80 4.32 -0.87
N ILE A 74 -5.91 3.60 -0.20
CA ILE A 74 -4.46 3.82 -0.32
C ILE A 74 -3.98 3.47 -1.72
N ALA A 75 -4.47 2.39 -2.32
CA ALA A 75 -4.11 2.02 -3.70
C ALA A 75 -4.46 3.14 -4.68
N VAL A 76 -5.62 3.77 -4.52
CA VAL A 76 -6.02 4.94 -5.34
C VAL A 76 -5.03 6.09 -5.16
N GLU A 77 -4.60 6.37 -3.93
CA GLU A 77 -3.65 7.46 -3.67
C GLU A 77 -2.28 7.19 -4.27
N TYR A 78 -1.79 5.94 -4.23
CA TYR A 78 -0.55 5.57 -4.91
C TYR A 78 -0.66 5.76 -6.42
N GLN A 79 -1.77 5.36 -7.02
CA GLN A 79 -2.00 5.55 -8.44
C GLN A 79 -1.96 7.03 -8.81
N LYS A 80 -2.63 7.89 -8.05
CA LYS A 80 -2.62 9.34 -8.26
C LYS A 80 -1.21 9.92 -8.16
N ALA A 81 -0.43 9.50 -7.16
CA ALA A 81 0.92 9.99 -6.95
C ALA A 81 1.84 9.60 -8.12
N ILE A 82 1.74 8.36 -8.59
CA ILE A 82 2.56 7.86 -9.70
C ILE A 82 2.18 8.58 -11.00
N ILE A 83 0.90 8.71 -11.29
CA ILE A 83 0.41 9.42 -12.49
C ILE A 83 0.83 10.88 -12.46
N GLY A 84 0.82 11.52 -11.30
CA GLY A 84 1.24 12.90 -11.15
C GLY A 84 2.73 13.11 -11.41
N ASP A 85 3.57 12.11 -11.13
CA ASP A 85 5.02 12.20 -11.33
C ASP A 85 5.46 11.84 -12.75
N ILE A 86 4.63 11.10 -13.47
CA ILE A 86 4.95 10.64 -14.84
C ILE A 86 4.07 11.42 -15.82
N PRO A 87 4.66 12.28 -16.69
CA PRO A 87 3.88 13.00 -17.69
C PRO A 87 3.47 12.04 -18.80
N THR A 88 2.46 11.23 -18.55
CA THR A 88 1.95 10.25 -19.51
C THR A 88 0.46 10.44 -19.70
N ASN A 89 -0.03 10.07 -20.90
CA ASN A 89 -1.45 9.99 -21.18
C ASN A 89 -2.04 8.67 -20.65
N LEU A 90 -1.58 8.21 -19.48
CA LEU A 90 -2.14 7.03 -18.86
C LEU A 90 -3.59 7.33 -18.47
N GLN A 91 -4.50 6.51 -18.98
CA GLN A 91 -5.88 6.60 -18.60
C GLN A 91 -6.04 6.18 -17.14
N ASP A 92 -7.07 6.72 -16.47
CA ASP A 92 -7.46 6.33 -15.13
C ASP A 92 -8.01 4.91 -15.14
N ASP A 93 -7.13 3.92 -15.12
CA ASP A 93 -7.54 2.55 -14.82
C ASP A 93 -7.82 2.45 -13.32
N ASP A 94 -8.69 1.52 -12.94
CA ASP A 94 -8.95 1.28 -11.53
C ASP A 94 -7.67 0.86 -10.81
N ALA A 95 -7.43 1.44 -9.65
CA ALA A 95 -6.35 1.02 -8.78
C ALA A 95 -6.76 -0.28 -8.10
N VAL A 96 -5.95 -1.32 -8.27
CA VAL A 96 -6.17 -2.62 -7.65
C VAL A 96 -4.93 -3.06 -6.90
N TYR A 97 -5.10 -3.89 -5.87
CA TYR A 97 -3.99 -4.42 -5.10
C TYR A 97 -4.19 -5.89 -4.77
N GLU A 98 -3.08 -6.55 -4.50
CA GLU A 98 -3.07 -7.92 -3.98
C GLU A 98 -2.16 -7.94 -2.76
N ILE A 99 -2.62 -8.54 -1.66
CA ILE A 99 -1.81 -8.71 -0.45
C ILE A 99 -0.98 -9.97 -0.61
N LEU A 100 0.33 -9.82 -0.45
CA LEU A 100 1.29 -10.92 -0.41
C LEU A 100 1.84 -11.07 1.01
N THR A 101 2.15 -12.27 1.43
CA THR A 101 2.64 -12.55 2.78
C THR A 101 4.09 -13.05 2.81
N ASP A 102 4.65 -13.37 1.65
CA ASP A 102 5.99 -13.91 1.53
C ASP A 102 6.69 -13.29 0.32
N PRO A 103 7.97 -12.87 0.45
CA PRO A 103 8.71 -12.31 -0.69
C PRO A 103 8.77 -13.23 -1.91
N SER A 104 8.73 -14.55 -1.72
CA SER A 104 8.70 -15.53 -2.82
C SER A 104 7.45 -15.39 -3.68
N GLU A 105 6.33 -14.96 -3.10
CA GLU A 105 5.10 -14.72 -3.85
C GLU A 105 5.27 -13.56 -4.83
N LEU A 106 6.00 -12.52 -4.42
CA LEU A 106 6.29 -11.38 -5.29
C LEU A 106 7.16 -11.83 -6.48
N GLU A 107 8.21 -12.61 -6.22
CA GLU A 107 9.05 -13.15 -7.29
C GLU A 107 8.23 -13.98 -8.27
N GLU A 108 7.32 -14.80 -7.76
CA GLU A 108 6.45 -15.62 -8.58
C GLU A 108 5.53 -14.79 -9.47
N ARG A 109 4.94 -13.72 -8.92
CA ARG A 109 4.10 -12.79 -9.69
C ARG A 109 4.87 -12.09 -10.80
N LEU A 110 6.15 -11.81 -10.59
CA LEU A 110 6.99 -11.07 -11.54
C LEU A 110 7.52 -11.94 -12.67
N LYS A 111 7.50 -13.27 -12.54
CA LYS A 111 7.97 -14.19 -13.58
C LYS A 111 7.18 -14.11 -14.87
N TYR A 112 5.94 -13.66 -14.82
CA TYR A 112 5.00 -13.68 -15.93
C TYR A 112 4.62 -12.27 -16.40
N VAL A 113 5.45 -11.30 -16.07
CA VAL A 113 5.26 -9.91 -16.49
C VAL A 113 5.94 -9.64 -17.82
#